data_d46e7aa042fdf72864709bc4420806a7
#
_entry.id   d46e7aa042fdf72864709bc4420806a7
#
_cell.length_a   1.000
_cell.length_b   1.000
_cell.length_c   1.000
_cell.angle_alpha   90.00
_cell.angle_beta   90.00
_cell.angle_gamma   90.00
#
_symmetry.space_group_name_H-M   'P 1'
#
loop_
_entity.id
_entity.type
_entity.pdbx_description
1 polymer ?
#
loop_
_entity_poly.entity_id
_entity_poly.type
_entity_poly.pdbx_seq_one_letter_code
_entity_poly.pdbx_strand_id
1 'polypeptide(L)'
;AGVGAESYAYQRVCHSFLNNLFEAFRMPAGTCFLADTLPQDMYEQGVSLNQSTSRTCELIGTGLAGVIIAGVGVKGTLFCDLLAFLICALMISRIHLTESNVADNVPIKQHIKSTMIQMKEGLHYMMRKRVVLIIAITASLLNVGLVPLNSFEAAYVQGALNGSAILLSGLSVSISCGGIIGAFLYPYLHEKISNKWMLLSIGVILGGYNIILAALPYVENRMWIWIGLLGSSLLLGITLGCGNVLASSSFMMHVEKEYLARASAIFSAVACALMPVVSFVVGAISKITDILPIFFVFGIIFILLFIYMFRIKEMDEI
;
A
#
# COMPACT_ATOMS: atom_id res chain seq x y z
N ALA A 1 -23.24 14.16 -28.49
CA ALA A 1 -21.91 13.67 -28.02
C ALA A 1 -21.72 13.81 -26.51
N GLY A 2 -22.50 14.64 -25.78
CA GLY A 2 -22.33 14.85 -24.33
C GLY A 2 -22.89 13.72 -23.43
N VAL A 3 -24.05 13.17 -23.75
CA VAL A 3 -24.78 12.21 -22.90
C VAL A 3 -24.05 10.87 -22.76
N GLY A 4 -23.28 10.46 -23.77
CA GLY A 4 -22.48 9.23 -23.69
C GLY A 4 -21.29 9.35 -22.74
N ALA A 5 -20.60 10.48 -22.70
CA ALA A 5 -19.41 10.68 -21.86
C ALA A 5 -19.76 10.75 -20.36
N GLU A 6 -20.89 11.37 -20.01
CA GLU A 6 -21.38 11.40 -18.64
C GLU A 6 -21.79 10.00 -18.15
N SER A 7 -22.51 9.23 -18.98
CA SER A 7 -22.88 7.84 -18.65
C SER A 7 -21.67 6.96 -18.37
N TYR A 8 -20.60 7.08 -19.19
CA TYR A 8 -19.34 6.36 -18.97
C TYR A 8 -18.61 6.80 -17.70
N ALA A 9 -18.66 8.10 -17.35
CA ALA A 9 -18.08 8.60 -16.12
C ALA A 9 -18.80 8.04 -14.89
N TYR A 10 -20.13 8.03 -14.86
CA TYR A 10 -20.93 7.43 -13.79
C TYR A 10 -20.68 5.94 -13.65
N GLN A 11 -20.62 5.18 -14.76
CA GLN A 11 -20.33 3.75 -14.73
C GLN A 11 -18.93 3.49 -14.12
N ARG A 12 -17.90 4.25 -14.48
CA ARG A 12 -16.56 4.12 -13.90
C ARG A 12 -16.57 4.41 -12.40
N VAL A 13 -17.25 5.45 -11.96
CA VAL A 13 -17.35 5.80 -10.53
C VAL A 13 -18.05 4.70 -9.75
N CYS A 14 -19.20 4.20 -10.25
CA CYS A 14 -19.93 3.09 -9.61
C CYS A 14 -19.07 1.81 -9.54
N HIS A 15 -18.38 1.47 -10.62
CA HIS A 15 -17.51 0.28 -10.66
C HIS A 15 -16.34 0.41 -9.68
N SER A 16 -15.68 1.57 -9.65
CA SER A 16 -14.60 1.84 -8.72
C SER A 16 -15.09 1.82 -7.27
N PHE A 17 -16.27 2.36 -6.99
CA PHE A 17 -16.86 2.33 -5.67
C PHE A 17 -17.14 0.90 -5.19
N LEU A 18 -17.78 0.07 -6.03
CA LEU A 18 -18.04 -1.33 -5.71
C LEU A 18 -16.74 -2.12 -5.47
N ASN A 19 -15.75 -1.93 -6.33
CA ASN A 19 -14.44 -2.59 -6.19
C ASN A 19 -13.77 -2.23 -4.86
N ASN A 20 -13.73 -0.95 -4.51
CA ASN A 20 -13.17 -0.48 -3.25
C ASN A 20 -13.97 -0.97 -2.03
N LEU A 21 -15.29 -1.10 -2.18
CA LEU A 21 -16.15 -1.65 -1.11
C LEU A 21 -15.80 -3.11 -0.82
N PHE A 22 -15.66 -3.95 -1.85
CA PHE A 22 -15.27 -5.36 -1.67
C PHE A 22 -13.84 -5.48 -1.13
N GLU A 23 -12.91 -4.64 -1.59
CA GLU A 23 -11.54 -4.62 -1.10
C GLU A 23 -11.45 -4.24 0.39
N ALA A 24 -12.32 -3.33 0.86
CA ALA A 24 -12.41 -2.95 2.26
C ALA A 24 -12.79 -4.13 3.19
N PHE A 25 -13.52 -5.12 2.68
CA PHE A 25 -13.80 -6.36 3.43
C PHE A 25 -12.70 -7.41 3.26
N ARG A 26 -12.11 -7.50 2.06
CA ARG A 26 -11.08 -8.49 1.76
C ARG A 26 -9.82 -8.33 2.61
N MET A 27 -9.38 -7.10 2.82
CA MET A 27 -8.13 -6.82 3.55
C MET A 27 -8.17 -7.29 5.01
N PRO A 28 -9.17 -6.93 5.83
CA PRO A 28 -9.27 -7.42 7.20
C PRO A 28 -9.43 -8.95 7.27
N ALA A 29 -10.25 -9.52 6.39
CA ALA A 29 -10.45 -10.97 6.33
C ALA A 29 -9.14 -11.72 6.01
N GLY A 30 -8.34 -11.21 5.08
CA GLY A 30 -7.04 -11.78 4.74
C GLY A 30 -6.05 -11.73 5.91
N THR A 31 -6.04 -10.64 6.69
CA THR A 31 -5.19 -10.50 7.88
C THR A 31 -5.57 -11.50 8.96
N CYS A 32 -6.88 -11.68 9.21
CA CYS A 32 -7.37 -12.66 10.18
C CYS A 32 -7.07 -14.08 9.73
N PHE A 33 -7.32 -14.40 8.46
CA PHE A 33 -7.01 -15.70 7.88
C PHE A 33 -5.54 -16.07 8.07
N LEU A 34 -4.64 -15.14 7.82
CA LEU A 34 -3.20 -15.34 7.99
C LEU A 34 -2.84 -15.60 9.47
N ALA A 35 -3.45 -14.83 10.39
CA ALA A 35 -3.21 -14.99 11.82
C ALA A 35 -3.82 -16.26 12.42
N ASP A 36 -4.89 -16.79 11.84
CA ASP A 36 -5.53 -18.02 12.28
C ASP A 36 -4.84 -19.28 11.75
N THR A 37 -4.18 -19.17 10.58
CA THR A 37 -3.51 -20.29 9.94
C THR A 37 -2.06 -20.45 10.33
N LEU A 38 -1.40 -19.38 10.79
CA LEU A 38 0.03 -19.38 11.12
C LEU A 38 0.28 -19.24 12.63
N PRO A 39 1.32 -19.92 13.16
CA PRO A 39 1.84 -19.63 14.49
C PRO A 39 2.53 -18.26 14.50
N GLN A 40 2.60 -17.63 15.69
CA GLN A 40 3.10 -16.25 15.82
C GLN A 40 4.56 -16.05 15.35
N ASP A 41 5.39 -17.06 15.57
CA ASP A 41 6.80 -17.08 15.13
C ASP A 41 6.97 -17.11 13.58
N MET A 42 5.91 -17.46 12.85
CA MET A 42 5.91 -17.47 11.38
C MET A 42 5.19 -16.28 10.75
N TYR A 43 4.70 -15.33 11.51
CA TYR A 43 3.93 -14.18 10.97
C TYR A 43 4.75 -13.35 9.98
N GLU A 44 6.01 -13.07 10.26
CA GLU A 44 6.87 -12.29 9.36
C GLU A 44 7.08 -12.99 8.02
N GLN A 45 7.34 -14.29 8.06
CA GLN A 45 7.52 -15.09 6.86
C GLN A 45 6.23 -15.19 6.06
N GLY A 46 5.09 -15.40 6.72
CA GLY A 46 3.78 -15.48 6.09
C GLY A 46 3.37 -14.16 5.43
N VAL A 47 3.56 -13.04 6.13
CA VAL A 47 3.29 -11.69 5.58
C VAL A 47 4.24 -11.38 4.43
N SER A 48 5.53 -11.71 4.56
CA SER A 48 6.53 -11.55 3.51
C SER A 48 6.17 -12.32 2.24
N LEU A 49 5.80 -13.60 2.39
CA LEU A 49 5.38 -14.45 1.27
C LEU A 49 4.12 -13.89 0.60
N ASN A 50 3.10 -13.52 1.39
CA ASN A 50 1.86 -12.93 0.88
C ASN A 50 2.13 -11.64 0.11
N GLN A 51 2.96 -10.75 0.65
CA GLN A 51 3.32 -9.48 0.01
C GLN A 51 4.11 -9.70 -1.29
N SER A 52 5.10 -10.60 -1.26
CA SER A 52 5.92 -10.92 -2.43
C SER A 52 5.07 -11.56 -3.54
N THR A 53 4.17 -12.47 -3.17
CA THR A 53 3.24 -13.10 -4.13
C THR A 53 2.31 -12.05 -4.73
N SER A 54 1.73 -11.16 -3.93
CA SER A 54 0.85 -10.09 -4.40
C SER A 54 1.56 -9.17 -5.38
N ARG A 55 2.78 -8.74 -5.08
CA ARG A 55 3.59 -7.89 -5.98
C ARG A 55 4.00 -8.61 -7.25
N THR A 56 4.33 -9.89 -7.17
CA THR A 56 4.65 -10.71 -8.34
C THR A 56 3.43 -10.85 -9.26
N CYS A 57 2.26 -11.13 -8.70
CA CYS A 57 1.00 -11.20 -9.45
C CYS A 57 0.64 -9.86 -10.09
N GLU A 58 0.83 -8.74 -9.38
CA GLU A 58 0.61 -7.39 -9.91
C GLU A 58 1.53 -7.13 -11.12
N LEU A 59 2.80 -7.48 -11.02
CA LEU A 59 3.80 -7.26 -12.07
C LEU A 59 3.52 -8.12 -13.31
N ILE A 60 3.21 -9.40 -13.12
CA ILE A 60 2.85 -10.32 -14.20
C ILE A 60 1.51 -9.88 -14.83
N GLY A 61 0.52 -9.54 -14.00
CA GLY A 61 -0.79 -9.12 -14.45
C GLY A 61 -0.74 -7.85 -15.31
N THR A 62 -0.02 -6.84 -14.86
CA THR A 62 0.15 -5.59 -15.63
C THR A 62 0.94 -5.82 -16.92
N GLY A 63 1.97 -6.68 -16.90
CA GLY A 63 2.74 -7.04 -18.08
C GLY A 63 1.92 -7.84 -19.11
N LEU A 64 1.07 -8.75 -18.66
CA LEU A 64 0.23 -9.57 -19.53
C LEU A 64 -1.04 -8.85 -20.00
N ALA A 65 -1.53 -7.85 -19.29
CA ALA A 65 -2.79 -7.18 -19.59
C ALA A 65 -2.85 -6.65 -21.03
N GLY A 66 -1.78 -6.01 -21.51
CA GLY A 66 -1.69 -5.51 -22.89
C GLY A 66 -1.75 -6.62 -23.93
N VAL A 67 -1.08 -7.74 -23.69
CA VAL A 67 -1.05 -8.91 -24.59
C VAL A 67 -2.42 -9.57 -24.64
N ILE A 68 -3.06 -9.76 -23.49
CA ILE A 68 -4.40 -10.35 -23.39
C ILE A 68 -5.43 -9.46 -24.11
N ILE A 69 -5.41 -8.15 -23.87
CA ILE A 69 -6.32 -7.22 -24.53
C ILE A 69 -6.10 -7.23 -26.04
N ALA A 70 -4.86 -7.28 -26.52
CA ALA A 70 -4.55 -7.35 -27.94
C ALA A 70 -5.01 -8.68 -28.59
N GLY A 71 -4.94 -9.80 -27.85
CA GLY A 71 -5.30 -11.11 -28.35
C GLY A 71 -6.79 -11.42 -28.36
N VAL A 72 -7.49 -11.14 -27.26
CA VAL A 72 -8.91 -11.51 -27.08
C VAL A 72 -9.86 -10.31 -26.97
N GLY A 73 -9.31 -9.09 -27.05
CA GLY A 73 -10.06 -7.85 -26.92
C GLY A 73 -10.60 -7.62 -25.50
N VAL A 74 -11.22 -6.45 -25.29
CA VAL A 74 -11.73 -6.06 -23.95
C VAL A 74 -12.80 -7.02 -23.43
N LYS A 75 -13.69 -7.51 -24.29
CA LYS A 75 -14.75 -8.48 -23.87
C LYS A 75 -14.17 -9.83 -23.46
N GLY A 76 -13.16 -10.31 -24.21
CA GLY A 76 -12.46 -11.55 -23.86
C GLY A 76 -11.68 -11.43 -22.54
N THR A 77 -11.06 -10.28 -22.29
CA THR A 77 -10.37 -10.02 -21.01
C THR A 77 -11.33 -10.06 -19.82
N LEU A 78 -12.52 -9.46 -19.94
CA LEU A 78 -13.55 -9.54 -18.89
C LEU A 78 -14.02 -10.99 -18.63
N PHE A 79 -14.08 -11.82 -19.68
CA PHE A 79 -14.40 -13.23 -19.52
C PHE A 79 -13.29 -14.01 -18.83
N CYS A 80 -12.02 -13.74 -19.14
CA CYS A 80 -10.88 -14.30 -18.42
C CYS A 80 -10.89 -13.90 -16.92
N ASP A 81 -11.21 -12.66 -16.64
CA ASP A 81 -11.34 -12.15 -15.27
C ASP A 81 -12.45 -12.89 -14.50
N LEU A 82 -13.61 -13.06 -15.11
CA LEU A 82 -14.73 -13.83 -14.54
C LEU A 82 -14.29 -15.28 -14.21
N LEU A 83 -13.59 -15.94 -15.12
CA LEU A 83 -13.07 -17.29 -14.89
C LEU A 83 -12.07 -17.34 -13.74
N ALA A 84 -11.16 -16.35 -13.66
CA ALA A 84 -10.18 -16.25 -12.58
C ALA A 84 -10.87 -16.09 -11.22
N PHE A 85 -11.90 -15.25 -11.13
CA PHE A 85 -12.69 -15.10 -9.89
C PHE A 85 -13.44 -16.37 -9.52
N LEU A 86 -14.01 -17.09 -10.49
CA LEU A 86 -14.68 -18.38 -10.24
C LEU A 86 -13.71 -19.44 -9.72
N ILE A 87 -12.52 -19.52 -10.31
CA ILE A 87 -11.46 -20.44 -9.84
C ILE A 87 -11.04 -20.08 -8.41
N CYS A 88 -10.82 -18.80 -8.15
CA CYS A 88 -10.46 -18.30 -6.82
C CYS A 88 -11.56 -18.65 -5.78
N ALA A 89 -12.82 -18.42 -6.11
CA ALA A 89 -13.95 -18.76 -5.24
C ALA A 89 -14.02 -20.27 -4.95
N LEU A 90 -13.80 -21.12 -5.97
CA LEU A 90 -13.73 -22.57 -5.83
C LEU A 90 -12.55 -23.02 -4.96
N MET A 91 -11.40 -22.39 -5.10
CA MET A 91 -10.23 -22.70 -4.26
C MET A 91 -10.48 -22.31 -2.80
N ILE A 92 -11.02 -21.11 -2.55
CA ILE A 92 -11.35 -20.64 -1.20
C ILE A 92 -12.43 -21.54 -0.55
N SER A 93 -13.45 -21.95 -1.29
CA SER A 93 -14.50 -22.81 -0.76
C SER A 93 -14.01 -24.21 -0.31
N ARG A 94 -12.81 -24.62 -0.76
CA ARG A 94 -12.19 -25.87 -0.32
C ARG A 94 -11.37 -25.74 0.95
N ILE A 95 -11.10 -24.54 1.41
CA ILE A 95 -10.36 -24.30 2.66
C ILE A 95 -11.33 -24.47 3.83
N HIS A 96 -11.14 -25.52 4.60
CA HIS A 96 -11.93 -25.79 5.79
C HIS A 96 -11.25 -25.07 6.97
N LEU A 97 -11.78 -23.91 7.33
CA LEU A 97 -11.42 -23.28 8.60
C LEU A 97 -12.32 -23.85 9.69
N THR A 98 -11.71 -24.21 10.82
CA THR A 98 -12.48 -24.56 12.02
C THR A 98 -13.00 -23.26 12.63
N GLU A 99 -14.02 -22.66 12.00
CA GLU A 99 -14.69 -21.50 12.58
C GLU A 99 -15.42 -21.93 13.85
N SER A 100 -15.10 -21.30 14.96
CA SER A 100 -15.98 -21.35 16.13
C SER A 100 -17.27 -20.60 15.77
N ASN A 101 -18.31 -21.38 15.46
CA ASN A 101 -19.61 -20.93 15.05
C ASN A 101 -20.17 -19.81 15.93
N VAL A 102 -20.57 -18.70 15.32
CA VAL A 102 -21.85 -18.07 15.66
C VAL A 102 -22.41 -17.40 14.40
N ALA A 103 -23.10 -18.14 13.58
CA ALA A 103 -24.09 -17.57 12.66
C ALA A 103 -25.39 -17.39 13.43
N ASP A 104 -25.50 -16.39 14.30
CA ASP A 104 -26.75 -15.97 14.85
C ASP A 104 -27.61 -15.34 13.74
N ASN A 105 -28.85 -15.82 13.59
CA ASN A 105 -29.88 -15.24 12.74
C ASN A 105 -30.35 -13.88 13.31
N VAL A 106 -29.45 -12.88 13.23
CA VAL A 106 -29.74 -11.54 13.75
C VAL A 106 -30.26 -10.66 12.62
N PRO A 107 -31.35 -9.89 12.82
CA PRO A 107 -31.87 -8.96 11.81
C PRO A 107 -30.81 -7.97 11.34
N ILE A 108 -30.79 -7.67 10.04
CA ILE A 108 -29.79 -6.77 9.38
C ILE A 108 -29.57 -5.46 10.15
N LYS A 109 -30.64 -4.89 10.71
CA LYS A 109 -30.59 -3.65 11.49
C LYS A 109 -29.80 -3.77 12.81
N GLN A 110 -29.84 -4.95 13.43
CA GLN A 110 -29.02 -5.27 14.61
C GLN A 110 -27.57 -5.56 14.21
N HIS A 111 -27.36 -6.18 13.04
CA HIS A 111 -26.01 -6.37 12.49
C HIS A 111 -25.29 -5.04 12.24
N ILE A 112 -25.94 -4.07 11.60
CA ILE A 112 -25.34 -2.74 11.38
C ILE A 112 -24.99 -2.06 12.70
N LYS A 113 -25.89 -2.12 13.68
CA LYS A 113 -25.65 -1.51 15.01
C LYS A 113 -24.49 -2.21 15.75
N SER A 114 -24.45 -3.55 15.71
CA SER A 114 -23.35 -4.32 16.31
C SER A 114 -22.03 -4.05 15.62
N THR A 115 -22.00 -3.94 14.29
CA THR A 115 -20.78 -3.59 13.52
C THR A 115 -20.28 -2.20 13.90
N MET A 116 -21.15 -1.20 14.04
CA MET A 116 -20.74 0.13 14.49
C MET A 116 -20.17 0.12 15.93
N ILE A 117 -20.77 -0.66 16.82
CA ILE A 117 -20.25 -0.84 18.18
C ILE A 117 -18.89 -1.52 18.13
N GLN A 118 -18.75 -2.58 17.36
CA GLN A 118 -17.48 -3.30 17.17
C GLN A 118 -16.38 -2.41 16.57
N MET A 119 -16.71 -1.57 15.59
CA MET A 119 -15.77 -0.59 15.05
C MET A 119 -15.32 0.41 16.13
N LYS A 120 -16.25 0.87 16.97
CA LYS A 120 -15.94 1.78 18.07
C LYS A 120 -15.05 1.10 19.13
N GLU A 121 -15.32 -0.16 19.43
CA GLU A 121 -14.49 -0.98 20.32
C GLU A 121 -13.08 -1.19 19.76
N GLY A 122 -12.95 -1.51 18.46
CA GLY A 122 -11.68 -1.64 17.78
C GLY A 122 -10.87 -0.34 17.77
N LEU A 123 -11.53 0.81 17.54
CA LEU A 123 -10.89 2.12 17.61
C LEU A 123 -10.42 2.43 19.04
N HIS A 124 -11.25 2.16 20.03
CA HIS A 124 -10.91 2.35 21.43
C HIS A 124 -9.76 1.45 21.88
N TYR A 125 -9.75 0.19 21.40
CA TYR A 125 -8.65 -0.75 21.60
C TYR A 125 -7.32 -0.21 21.03
N MET A 126 -7.33 0.24 19.77
CA MET A 126 -6.13 0.82 19.13
C MET A 126 -5.65 2.08 19.87
N MET A 127 -6.54 2.96 20.29
CA MET A 127 -6.18 4.16 21.03
C MET A 127 -5.59 3.85 22.42
N ARG A 128 -5.97 2.76 23.05
CA ARG A 128 -5.42 2.32 24.34
C ARG A 128 -4.04 1.66 24.21
N LYS A 129 -3.80 0.91 23.13
CA LYS A 129 -2.50 0.25 22.87
C LYS A 129 -1.61 1.18 22.05
N ARG A 130 -0.76 1.97 22.73
CA ARG A 130 0.13 2.95 22.12
C ARG A 130 0.99 2.38 20.99
N VAL A 131 1.51 1.16 21.15
CA VAL A 131 2.33 0.49 20.12
C VAL A 131 1.53 0.30 18.81
N VAL A 132 0.30 -0.23 18.91
CA VAL A 132 -0.57 -0.43 17.74
C VAL A 132 -0.92 0.88 17.04
N LEU A 133 -1.17 1.93 17.83
CA LEU A 133 -1.44 3.27 17.30
C LEU A 133 -0.22 3.84 16.57
N ILE A 134 0.99 3.68 17.11
CA ILE A 134 2.23 4.14 16.48
C ILE A 134 2.48 3.38 15.17
N ILE A 135 2.26 2.06 15.13
CA ILE A 135 2.36 1.27 13.91
C ILE A 135 1.39 1.81 12.84
N ALA A 136 0.14 2.10 13.21
CA ALA A 136 -0.86 2.64 12.30
C ALA A 136 -0.50 4.04 11.77
N ILE A 137 -0.02 4.92 12.65
CA ILE A 137 0.46 6.25 12.27
C ILE A 137 1.67 6.14 11.34
N THR A 138 2.61 5.26 11.63
CA THR A 138 3.79 5.03 10.78
C THR A 138 3.38 4.54 9.39
N ALA A 139 2.46 3.58 9.31
CA ALA A 139 1.91 3.12 8.03
C ALA A 139 1.22 4.25 7.26
N SER A 140 0.45 5.10 7.95
CA SER A 140 -0.18 6.28 7.35
C SER A 140 0.86 7.26 6.79
N LEU A 141 1.92 7.53 7.54
CA LEU A 141 3.00 8.41 7.10
C LEU A 141 3.75 7.84 5.89
N LEU A 142 4.03 6.53 5.86
CA LEU A 142 4.64 5.90 4.69
C LEU A 142 3.78 6.10 3.44
N ASN A 143 2.47 5.91 3.55
CA ASN A 143 1.54 6.16 2.44
C ASN A 143 1.50 7.63 2.02
N VAL A 144 1.51 8.56 2.98
CA VAL A 144 1.56 10.01 2.72
C VAL A 144 2.85 10.41 2.00
N GLY A 145 3.98 9.81 2.35
CA GLY A 145 5.27 10.07 1.70
C GLY A 145 5.30 9.72 0.20
N LEU A 146 4.40 8.84 -0.24
CA LEU A 146 4.24 8.49 -1.66
C LEU A 146 3.28 9.41 -2.41
N VAL A 147 2.55 10.30 -1.73
CA VAL A 147 1.53 11.14 -2.36
C VAL A 147 2.07 12.01 -3.50
N PRO A 148 3.22 12.70 -3.40
CA PRO A 148 3.75 13.48 -4.52
C PRO A 148 4.03 12.60 -5.75
N LEU A 149 4.63 11.42 -5.55
CA LEU A 149 4.88 10.48 -6.64
C LEU A 149 3.57 10.04 -7.29
N ASN A 150 2.64 9.50 -6.52
CA ASN A 150 1.36 9.01 -7.01
C ASN A 150 0.53 10.09 -7.72
N SER A 151 0.66 11.35 -7.28
CA SER A 151 -0.09 12.48 -7.87
C SER A 151 0.54 13.01 -9.15
N PHE A 152 1.86 12.96 -9.27
CA PHE A 152 2.58 13.65 -10.34
C PHE A 152 3.48 12.74 -11.18
N GLU A 153 3.44 11.42 -11.01
CA GLU A 153 4.31 10.45 -11.67
C GLU A 153 4.40 10.69 -13.19
N ALA A 154 3.25 10.76 -13.88
CA ALA A 154 3.19 10.98 -15.32
C ALA A 154 3.66 12.39 -15.70
N ALA A 155 3.24 13.44 -14.97
CA ALA A 155 3.64 14.82 -15.21
C ALA A 155 5.15 15.02 -14.98
N TYR A 156 5.72 14.34 -13.98
CA TYR A 156 7.14 14.37 -13.69
C TYR A 156 7.96 13.70 -14.79
N VAL A 157 7.61 12.47 -15.17
CA VAL A 157 8.38 11.72 -16.18
C VAL A 157 8.26 12.38 -17.55
N GLN A 158 7.06 12.76 -18.00
CA GLN A 158 6.82 13.32 -19.33
C GLN A 158 7.16 14.82 -19.41
N GLY A 159 6.86 15.58 -18.36
CA GLY A 159 7.07 17.03 -18.31
C GLY A 159 8.47 17.42 -17.84
N ALA A 160 8.84 17.04 -16.59
CA ALA A 160 10.09 17.50 -15.99
C ALA A 160 11.32 16.78 -16.58
N LEU A 161 11.23 15.48 -16.87
CA LEU A 161 12.33 14.70 -17.42
C LEU A 161 12.31 14.60 -18.96
N ASN A 162 11.27 15.09 -19.64
CA ASN A 162 11.03 14.87 -21.08
C ASN A 162 11.18 13.38 -21.45
N GLY A 163 10.72 12.51 -20.55
CA GLY A 163 10.84 11.06 -20.67
C GLY A 163 9.74 10.43 -21.50
N SER A 164 10.00 9.22 -22.00
CA SER A 164 9.02 8.44 -22.74
C SER A 164 8.11 7.62 -21.83
N ALA A 165 7.03 7.05 -22.39
CA ALA A 165 6.19 6.09 -21.70
C ALA A 165 6.98 4.86 -21.20
N ILE A 166 8.09 4.50 -21.87
CA ILE A 166 8.99 3.41 -21.47
C ILE A 166 9.65 3.75 -20.13
N LEU A 167 10.08 5.00 -19.92
CA LEU A 167 10.69 5.42 -18.65
C LEU A 167 9.66 5.39 -17.52
N LEU A 168 8.42 5.79 -17.79
CA LEU A 168 7.31 5.72 -16.83
C LEU A 168 7.03 4.25 -16.42
N SER A 169 6.93 3.35 -17.40
CA SER A 169 6.78 1.92 -17.12
C SER A 169 7.97 1.34 -16.36
N GLY A 170 9.18 1.77 -16.73
CA GLY A 170 10.42 1.35 -16.06
C GLY A 170 10.43 1.75 -14.58
N LEU A 171 9.94 2.94 -14.23
CA LEU A 171 9.79 3.40 -12.85
C LEU A 171 8.88 2.45 -12.06
N SER A 172 7.67 2.20 -12.56
CA SER A 172 6.70 1.32 -11.91
C SER A 172 7.23 -0.12 -11.75
N VAL A 173 7.89 -0.65 -12.78
CA VAL A 173 8.52 -1.98 -12.74
C VAL A 173 9.65 -2.02 -11.70
N SER A 174 10.48 -0.98 -11.62
CA SER A 174 11.58 -0.91 -10.65
C SER A 174 11.06 -0.90 -9.22
N ILE A 175 10.00 -0.12 -8.93
CA ILE A 175 9.36 -0.11 -7.60
C ILE A 175 8.78 -1.49 -7.27
N SER A 176 8.11 -2.13 -8.20
CA SER A 176 7.48 -3.45 -7.98
C SER A 176 8.52 -4.55 -7.77
N CYS A 177 9.58 -4.59 -8.59
CA CYS A 177 10.70 -5.51 -8.39
C CYS A 177 11.40 -5.30 -7.05
N GLY A 178 11.64 -4.02 -6.70
CA GLY A 178 12.18 -3.66 -5.40
C GLY A 178 11.28 -4.13 -4.26
N GLY A 179 9.96 -3.96 -4.38
CA GLY A 179 9.00 -4.40 -3.39
C GLY A 179 9.03 -5.91 -3.13
N ILE A 180 9.18 -6.71 -4.18
CA ILE A 180 9.36 -8.16 -4.07
C ILE A 180 10.65 -8.49 -3.31
N ILE A 181 11.77 -7.89 -3.74
CA ILE A 181 13.08 -8.09 -3.10
C ILE A 181 13.03 -7.68 -1.62
N GLY A 182 12.45 -6.52 -1.32
CA GLY A 182 12.32 -6.00 0.04
C GLY A 182 11.49 -6.89 0.95
N ALA A 183 10.36 -7.40 0.45
CA ALA A 183 9.52 -8.31 1.22
C ALA A 183 10.25 -9.62 1.56
N PHE A 184 10.99 -10.21 0.61
CA PHE A 184 11.81 -11.40 0.88
C PHE A 184 13.02 -11.11 1.78
N LEU A 185 13.57 -9.91 1.69
CA LEU A 185 14.76 -9.53 2.46
C LEU A 185 14.42 -9.21 3.92
N TYR A 186 13.20 -8.78 4.21
CA TYR A 186 12.78 -8.33 5.54
C TYR A 186 13.08 -9.34 6.66
N PRO A 187 12.70 -10.64 6.59
CA PRO A 187 12.97 -11.59 7.66
C PRO A 187 14.45 -11.71 8.01
N TYR A 188 15.33 -11.64 7.01
CA TYR A 188 16.79 -11.69 7.22
C TYR A 188 17.35 -10.39 7.83
N LEU A 189 16.76 -9.25 7.47
CA LEU A 189 17.16 -7.95 8.01
C LEU A 189 16.70 -7.78 9.46
N HIS A 190 15.49 -8.26 9.78
CA HIS A 190 14.93 -8.17 11.12
C HIS A 190 15.76 -8.92 12.17
N GLU A 191 16.40 -10.02 11.80
CA GLU A 191 17.34 -10.72 12.69
C GLU A 191 18.59 -9.90 13.08
N LYS A 192 18.96 -8.91 12.26
CA LYS A 192 20.20 -8.12 12.39
C LYS A 192 19.98 -6.67 12.79
N ILE A 193 18.84 -6.11 12.45
CA ILE A 193 18.54 -4.69 12.60
C ILE A 193 17.23 -4.55 13.37
N SER A 194 17.22 -3.78 14.46
CA SER A 194 15.99 -3.54 15.21
C SER A 194 14.95 -2.79 14.35
N ASN A 195 13.67 -3.06 14.60
CA ASN A 195 12.55 -2.45 13.89
C ASN A 195 12.61 -0.92 13.89
N LYS A 196 13.07 -0.33 14.99
CA LYS A 196 13.28 1.11 15.13
C LYS A 196 14.26 1.67 14.10
N TRP A 197 15.43 1.05 13.93
CA TRP A 197 16.42 1.46 12.91
C TRP A 197 15.92 1.21 11.50
N MET A 198 15.16 0.13 11.30
CA MET A 198 14.56 -0.18 10.02
C MET A 198 13.53 0.89 9.64
N LEU A 199 12.64 1.29 10.57
CA LEU A 199 11.67 2.38 10.34
C LEU A 199 12.34 3.71 10.03
N LEU A 200 13.40 4.07 10.75
CA LEU A 200 14.18 5.27 10.45
C LEU A 200 14.75 5.22 9.04
N SER A 201 15.38 4.10 8.66
CA SER A 201 15.96 3.91 7.34
C SER A 201 14.91 4.04 6.23
N ILE A 202 13.72 3.46 6.43
CA ILE A 202 12.60 3.56 5.51
C ILE A 202 12.19 5.01 5.29
N GLY A 203 12.01 5.77 6.38
CA GLY A 203 11.62 7.19 6.29
C GLY A 203 12.68 8.06 5.62
N VAL A 204 13.95 7.83 5.94
CA VAL A 204 15.08 8.56 5.35
C VAL A 204 15.22 8.25 3.86
N ILE A 205 15.08 6.99 3.46
CA ILE A 205 15.16 6.60 2.04
C ILE A 205 13.96 7.16 1.26
N LEU A 206 12.74 7.11 1.83
CA LEU A 206 11.54 7.68 1.21
C LEU A 206 11.67 9.19 1.02
N GLY A 207 12.16 9.91 2.04
CA GLY A 207 12.43 11.35 1.91
C GLY A 207 13.56 11.65 0.94
N GLY A 208 14.66 10.89 0.99
CA GLY A 208 15.78 10.98 0.06
C GLY A 208 15.36 10.74 -1.40
N TYR A 209 14.49 9.79 -1.64
CA TYR A 209 13.91 9.53 -2.96
C TYR A 209 13.20 10.78 -3.53
N ASN A 210 12.36 11.44 -2.71
CA ASN A 210 11.71 12.67 -3.13
C ASN A 210 12.72 13.78 -3.46
N ILE A 211 13.82 13.89 -2.70
CA ILE A 211 14.90 14.86 -2.99
C ILE A 211 15.63 14.50 -4.29
N ILE A 212 15.89 13.21 -4.53
CA ILE A 212 16.49 12.73 -5.79
C ILE A 212 15.59 13.10 -6.97
N LEU A 213 14.26 12.86 -6.88
CA LEU A 213 13.32 13.26 -7.93
C LEU A 213 13.38 14.78 -8.20
N ALA A 214 13.52 15.62 -7.17
CA ALA A 214 13.66 17.06 -7.36
C ALA A 214 14.97 17.45 -8.05
N ALA A 215 16.06 16.68 -7.86
CA ALA A 215 17.38 16.96 -8.39
C ALA A 215 17.62 16.40 -9.81
N LEU A 216 17.00 15.29 -10.18
CA LEU A 216 17.23 14.60 -11.45
C LEU A 216 17.04 15.47 -12.72
N PRO A 217 16.03 16.37 -12.81
CA PRO A 217 15.87 17.20 -14.00
C PRO A 217 17.02 18.17 -14.28
N TYR A 218 17.89 18.44 -13.30
CA TYR A 218 19.07 19.29 -13.47
C TYR A 218 20.31 18.52 -13.95
N VAL A 219 20.20 17.22 -14.15
CA VAL A 219 21.27 16.37 -14.67
C VAL A 219 21.25 16.41 -16.20
N GLU A 220 22.35 16.87 -16.82
CA GLU A 220 22.43 17.01 -18.27
C GLU A 220 22.47 15.67 -19.02
N ASN A 221 23.13 14.68 -18.44
CA ASN A 221 23.34 13.40 -19.08
C ASN A 221 22.13 12.46 -18.90
N ARG A 222 21.50 12.13 -20.01
CA ARG A 222 20.27 11.30 -20.07
C ARG A 222 20.49 9.89 -19.47
N MET A 223 21.66 9.33 -19.58
CA MET A 223 22.01 8.03 -19.01
C MET A 223 21.96 8.07 -17.48
N TRP A 224 22.49 9.13 -16.87
CA TRP A 224 22.45 9.30 -15.42
C TRP A 224 21.04 9.56 -14.90
N ILE A 225 20.18 10.22 -15.68
CA ILE A 225 18.74 10.37 -15.35
C ILE A 225 18.09 8.99 -15.27
N TRP A 226 18.32 8.10 -16.27
CA TRP A 226 17.75 6.75 -16.24
C TRP A 226 18.28 5.93 -15.06
N ILE A 227 19.57 5.90 -14.84
CA ILE A 227 20.21 5.17 -13.73
C ILE A 227 19.70 5.71 -12.38
N GLY A 228 19.67 7.02 -12.23
CA GLY A 228 19.20 7.68 -11.01
C GLY A 228 17.74 7.41 -10.72
N LEU A 229 16.87 7.52 -11.73
CA LEU A 229 15.45 7.27 -11.56
C LEU A 229 15.16 5.79 -11.26
N LEU A 230 15.65 4.88 -12.10
CA LEU A 230 15.35 3.45 -11.94
C LEU A 230 16.02 2.86 -10.70
N GLY A 231 17.28 3.26 -10.42
CA GLY A 231 18.01 2.81 -9.25
C GLY A 231 17.39 3.30 -7.94
N SER A 232 17.02 4.58 -7.87
CA SER A 232 16.33 5.12 -6.68
C SER A 232 14.93 4.54 -6.51
N SER A 233 14.20 4.28 -7.61
CA SER A 233 12.89 3.63 -7.59
C SER A 233 12.97 2.18 -7.13
N LEU A 234 14.01 1.45 -7.53
CA LEU A 234 14.26 0.09 -7.04
C LEU A 234 14.54 0.10 -5.53
N LEU A 235 15.39 1.02 -5.07
CA LEU A 235 15.70 1.19 -3.65
C LEU A 235 14.45 1.57 -2.85
N LEU A 236 13.64 2.49 -3.37
CA LEU A 236 12.35 2.82 -2.78
C LEU A 236 11.45 1.59 -2.68
N GLY A 237 11.35 0.80 -3.76
CA GLY A 237 10.59 -0.45 -3.78
C GLY A 237 11.03 -1.42 -2.68
N ILE A 238 12.35 -1.68 -2.55
CA ILE A 238 12.91 -2.53 -1.48
C ILE A 238 12.49 -2.01 -0.11
N THR A 239 12.60 -0.71 0.08
CA THR A 239 12.25 -0.03 1.33
C THR A 239 10.77 -0.18 1.66
N LEU A 240 9.88 0.00 0.68
CA LEU A 240 8.44 -0.16 0.85
C LEU A 240 8.05 -1.63 1.10
N GLY A 241 8.73 -2.58 0.43
CA GLY A 241 8.52 -4.00 0.68
C GLY A 241 8.84 -4.37 2.12
N CYS A 242 10.01 -3.97 2.63
CA CYS A 242 10.37 -4.15 4.04
C CYS A 242 9.37 -3.46 4.98
N GLY A 243 9.00 -2.20 4.69
CA GLY A 243 8.08 -1.42 5.52
C GLY A 243 6.68 -2.02 5.62
N ASN A 244 6.16 -2.55 4.51
CA ASN A 244 4.85 -3.21 4.50
C ASN A 244 4.86 -4.51 5.31
N VAL A 245 5.92 -5.33 5.21
CA VAL A 245 6.03 -6.55 6.01
C VAL A 245 6.18 -6.19 7.48
N LEU A 246 7.06 -5.23 7.82
CA LEU A 246 7.25 -4.77 9.20
C LEU A 246 5.94 -4.25 9.80
N ALA A 247 5.23 -3.36 9.12
CA ALA A 247 3.98 -2.80 9.63
C ALA A 247 2.91 -3.87 9.83
N SER A 248 2.76 -4.80 8.88
CA SER A 248 1.74 -5.84 8.94
C SER A 248 2.06 -6.91 9.98
N SER A 249 3.30 -7.39 10.04
CA SER A 249 3.71 -8.41 11.03
C SER A 249 3.69 -7.86 12.44
N SER A 250 4.24 -6.64 12.65
CA SER A 250 4.19 -5.99 13.97
C SER A 250 2.75 -5.73 14.42
N PHE A 251 1.87 -5.33 13.51
CA PHE A 251 0.45 -5.18 13.81
C PHE A 251 -0.16 -6.52 14.28
N MET A 252 0.07 -7.61 13.54
CA MET A 252 -0.46 -8.94 13.87
C MET A 252 0.08 -9.47 15.19
N MET A 253 1.34 -9.22 15.53
CA MET A 253 1.97 -9.65 16.79
C MET A 253 1.43 -8.91 18.01
N HIS A 254 1.07 -7.62 17.86
CA HIS A 254 0.65 -6.79 19.00
C HIS A 254 -0.87 -6.72 19.22
N VAL A 255 -1.67 -7.23 18.28
CA VAL A 255 -3.12 -7.25 18.39
C VAL A 255 -3.61 -8.61 18.81
N GLU A 256 -4.47 -8.66 19.81
CA GLU A 256 -5.11 -9.88 20.28
C GLU A 256 -6.02 -10.47 19.20
N LYS A 257 -6.03 -11.78 19.01
CA LYS A 257 -6.78 -12.46 17.94
C LYS A 257 -8.25 -12.07 17.93
N GLU A 258 -8.86 -11.89 19.09
CA GLU A 258 -10.27 -11.49 19.23
C GLU A 258 -10.59 -10.13 18.59
N TYR A 259 -9.63 -9.18 18.64
CA TYR A 259 -9.79 -7.83 18.10
C TYR A 259 -9.19 -7.66 16.70
N LEU A 260 -8.50 -8.66 16.17
CA LEU A 260 -7.69 -8.54 14.97
C LEU A 260 -8.50 -8.10 13.74
N ALA A 261 -9.68 -8.66 13.50
CA ALA A 261 -10.55 -8.27 12.38
C ALA A 261 -10.99 -6.80 12.47
N ARG A 262 -11.41 -6.39 13.67
CA ARG A 262 -11.90 -5.03 13.94
C ARG A 262 -10.76 -4.01 13.88
N ALA A 263 -9.63 -4.34 14.50
CA ALA A 263 -8.45 -3.50 14.52
C ALA A 263 -7.80 -3.37 13.12
N SER A 264 -7.78 -4.44 12.30
CA SER A 264 -7.21 -4.37 10.95
C SER A 264 -8.02 -3.51 9.99
N ALA A 265 -9.36 -3.49 10.12
CA ALA A 265 -10.21 -2.58 9.36
C ALA A 265 -9.89 -1.11 9.70
N ILE A 266 -9.74 -0.82 10.99
CA ILE A 266 -9.39 0.53 11.46
C ILE A 266 -7.95 0.89 11.08
N PHE A 267 -7.02 -0.04 11.21
CA PHE A 267 -5.63 0.13 10.78
C PHE A 267 -5.55 0.55 9.31
N SER A 268 -6.25 -0.17 8.43
CA SER A 268 -6.31 0.14 7.00
C SER A 268 -6.94 1.52 6.74
N ALA A 269 -8.01 1.85 7.47
CA ALA A 269 -8.65 3.16 7.36
C ALA A 269 -7.71 4.29 7.80
N VAL A 270 -7.02 4.15 8.93
CA VAL A 270 -6.04 5.12 9.43
C VAL A 270 -4.85 5.24 8.49
N ALA A 271 -4.33 4.11 7.99
CA ALA A 271 -3.21 4.10 7.06
C ALA A 271 -3.48 4.88 5.77
N CYS A 272 -4.74 4.91 5.30
CA CYS A 272 -5.13 5.59 4.06
C CYS A 272 -5.80 6.96 4.28
N ALA A 273 -6.24 7.29 5.50
CA ALA A 273 -7.09 8.45 5.77
C ALA A 273 -6.46 9.80 5.39
N LEU A 274 -5.14 9.93 5.55
CA LEU A 274 -4.44 11.19 5.26
C LEU A 274 -4.12 11.36 3.76
N MET A 275 -4.10 10.30 2.96
CA MET A 275 -3.73 10.36 1.54
C MET A 275 -4.62 11.35 0.73
N PRO A 276 -5.97 11.28 0.81
CA PRO A 276 -6.83 12.19 0.05
C PRO A 276 -6.62 13.66 0.43
N VAL A 277 -6.45 13.92 1.74
CA VAL A 277 -6.25 15.27 2.26
C VAL A 277 -4.93 15.84 1.74
N VAL A 278 -3.86 15.06 1.85
CA VAL A 278 -2.53 15.48 1.40
C VAL A 278 -2.48 15.58 -0.13
N SER A 279 -3.12 14.67 -0.88
CA SER A 279 -3.23 14.76 -2.35
C SER A 279 -3.95 16.04 -2.78
N PHE A 280 -5.03 16.42 -2.07
CA PHE A 280 -5.74 17.67 -2.34
C PHE A 280 -4.85 18.89 -2.10
N VAL A 281 -4.12 18.92 -0.96
CA VAL A 281 -3.21 20.02 -0.62
C VAL A 281 -2.07 20.13 -1.64
N VAL A 282 -1.43 19.01 -1.95
CA VAL A 282 -0.34 18.94 -2.93
C VAL A 282 -0.82 19.35 -4.33
N GLY A 283 -2.02 18.91 -4.74
CA GLY A 283 -2.65 19.32 -5.99
C GLY A 283 -3.04 20.81 -6.04
N ALA A 284 -3.42 21.40 -4.89
CA ALA A 284 -3.68 22.84 -4.80
C ALA A 284 -2.40 23.67 -4.90
N ILE A 285 -1.33 23.22 -4.22
CA ILE A 285 -0.01 23.87 -4.27
C ILE A 285 0.60 23.80 -5.67
N SER A 286 0.43 22.70 -6.40
CA SER A 286 0.95 22.54 -7.77
C SER A 286 0.35 23.52 -8.80
N LYS A 287 -0.76 24.21 -8.47
CA LYS A 287 -1.31 25.27 -9.31
C LYS A 287 -0.56 26.60 -9.15
N ILE A 288 0.20 26.77 -8.08
CA ILE A 288 0.89 28.01 -7.71
C ILE A 288 2.40 27.87 -7.89
N THR A 289 2.93 26.66 -7.74
CA THR A 289 4.36 26.37 -7.84
C THR A 289 4.61 25.14 -8.71
N ASP A 290 5.84 25.00 -9.21
CA ASP A 290 6.26 23.81 -9.94
C ASP A 290 6.27 22.57 -9.05
N ILE A 291 6.24 21.39 -9.68
CA ILE A 291 6.21 20.10 -8.96
C ILE A 291 7.54 19.79 -8.26
N LEU A 292 8.67 20.28 -8.78
CA LEU A 292 10.00 19.96 -8.22
C LEU A 292 10.21 20.50 -6.80
N PRO A 293 9.87 21.75 -6.46
CA PRO A 293 9.89 22.23 -5.08
C PRO A 293 9.00 21.41 -4.14
N ILE A 294 7.88 20.88 -4.64
CA ILE A 294 7.00 20.03 -3.83
C ILE A 294 7.72 18.75 -3.42
N PHE A 295 8.37 18.05 -4.37
CA PHE A 295 9.18 16.88 -4.06
C PHE A 295 10.29 17.21 -3.06
N PHE A 296 11.00 18.31 -3.26
CA PHE A 296 12.12 18.70 -2.39
C PHE A 296 11.67 18.97 -0.95
N VAL A 297 10.64 19.81 -0.78
CA VAL A 297 10.10 20.16 0.55
C VAL A 297 9.52 18.92 1.25
N PHE A 298 8.77 18.09 0.51
CA PHE A 298 8.26 16.83 1.03
C PHE A 298 9.38 15.91 1.51
N GLY A 299 10.44 15.77 0.72
CA GLY A 299 11.60 14.97 1.09
C GLY A 299 12.24 15.41 2.40
N ILE A 300 12.47 16.71 2.57
CA ILE A 300 13.03 17.27 3.82
C ILE A 300 12.09 17.03 5.00
N ILE A 301 10.80 17.34 4.83
CA ILE A 301 9.80 17.16 5.90
C ILE A 301 9.78 15.71 6.37
N PHE A 302 9.81 14.75 5.43
CA PHE A 302 9.78 13.32 5.77
C PHE A 302 11.04 12.87 6.49
N ILE A 303 12.22 13.28 6.06
CA ILE A 303 13.48 12.97 6.76
C ILE A 303 13.42 13.50 8.21
N LEU A 304 13.06 14.77 8.38
CA LEU A 304 12.98 15.38 9.70
C LEU A 304 11.93 14.72 10.61
N LEU A 305 10.79 14.36 10.04
CA LEU A 305 9.71 13.70 10.75
C LEU A 305 10.13 12.32 11.26
N PHE A 306 10.78 11.50 10.42
CA PHE A 306 11.23 10.18 10.84
C PHE A 306 12.41 10.25 11.82
N ILE A 307 13.31 11.23 11.70
CA ILE A 307 14.34 11.51 12.70
C ILE A 307 13.69 11.93 14.04
N TYR A 308 12.62 12.71 13.99
CA TYR A 308 11.88 13.06 15.21
C TYR A 308 11.19 11.84 15.83
N MET A 309 10.53 11.01 15.01
CA MET A 309 9.88 9.78 15.46
C MET A 309 10.86 8.80 16.10
N PHE A 310 12.11 8.75 15.63
CA PHE A 310 13.16 7.92 16.23
C PHE A 310 13.43 8.22 17.70
N ARG A 311 13.08 9.43 18.19
CA ARG A 311 13.23 9.82 19.60
C ARG A 311 12.08 9.34 20.50
N ILE A 312 11.02 8.79 19.91
CA ILE A 312 9.85 8.29 20.64
C ILE A 312 10.21 6.94 21.26
N LYS A 313 10.07 6.81 22.58
CA LYS A 313 10.47 5.60 23.33
C LYS A 313 9.67 4.35 22.94
N GLU A 314 8.40 4.55 22.64
CA GLU A 314 7.49 3.46 22.22
C GLU A 314 7.89 2.81 20.89
N MET A 315 8.77 3.43 20.13
CA MET A 315 9.35 2.82 18.92
C MET A 315 10.34 1.69 19.25
N ASP A 316 10.79 1.59 20.48
CA ASP A 316 11.65 0.47 20.94
C ASP A 316 10.85 -0.81 21.22
N GLU A 317 9.51 -0.71 21.28
CA GLU A 317 8.59 -1.82 21.56
C GLU A 317 8.00 -2.43 20.27
N ILE A 318 8.25 -1.83 19.11
CA ILE A 318 7.82 -2.33 17.79
C ILE A 318 8.79 -3.38 17.29
#